data_aa6207b0d127a4ab18dd0a2c957ffee9
#
_entry.id   aa6207b0d127a4ab18dd0a2c957ffee9
#
_cell.length_a   1.000
_cell.length_b   1.000
_cell.length_c   1.000
_cell.angle_alpha   90.00
_cell.angle_beta   90.00
_cell.angle_gamma   90.00
#
_symmetry.space_group_name_H-M   'P 1'
#
loop_
_entity.id
_entity.type
_entity.pdbx_description
1 polymer ?
#
loop_
_entity_poly.entity_id
_entity_poly.type
_entity_poly.pdbx_seq_one_letter_code
_entity_poly.pdbx_strand_id
1 'polypeptide(L)'
;MITTDGTTLLGADDKAGVAGLLGAVKYLKEHPDFEHGALYLAFGPDEEIGQGAKRFDETEFPVEFAYTLDNGQPGEIEYETFNAAWAQIEVEGTAVHPGDAYGLMVNAALIANEIVSALPQDEVPEKSKDHEGFILVNEFDATVDHAYLSMIIRDFDTEKFFAKQEFLKELVSKINARYDNPRVTLKFTEQYRNIGDTIKKNPYIVNLAIDSYKKLGFEVKIVPFRGGTDGNFFTQKGIPTPNLFNGGNNFHGQYEYVTTCLLYTSPSPRDMRRSRMPSSA
;
A
#
# COMPACT_ATOMS: atom_id res chain seq x y z
N MET A 1 17.12 21.21 -3.22
CA MET A 1 16.29 20.19 -3.87
C MET A 1 17.21 19.23 -4.61
N ILE A 2 17.01 17.93 -4.45
CA ILE A 2 17.73 16.87 -5.15
C ILE A 2 16.76 16.28 -6.18
N THR A 3 17.22 16.19 -7.42
CA THR A 3 16.47 15.69 -8.58
C THR A 3 17.40 14.87 -9.47
N THR A 4 16.87 14.17 -10.46
CA THR A 4 17.65 13.65 -11.59
C THR A 4 17.59 14.59 -12.78
N ASP A 5 18.24 14.21 -13.86
CA ASP A 5 18.14 14.89 -15.18
C ASP A 5 16.86 14.48 -15.95
N GLY A 6 16.01 13.63 -15.36
CA GLY A 6 14.77 13.15 -15.95
C GLY A 6 14.90 11.91 -16.84
N THR A 7 16.11 11.37 -17.01
CA THR A 7 16.33 10.14 -17.82
C THR A 7 16.07 8.86 -17.02
N THR A 8 16.11 8.96 -15.67
CA THR A 8 15.82 7.87 -14.73
C THR A 8 14.98 8.40 -13.59
N LEU A 9 14.38 7.51 -12.80
CA LEU A 9 13.82 7.86 -11.50
C LEU A 9 14.96 8.28 -10.56
N LEU A 10 14.69 9.21 -9.64
CA LEU A 10 15.58 9.55 -8.54
C LEU A 10 15.69 8.38 -7.55
N GLY A 11 14.58 7.71 -7.28
CA GLY A 11 14.43 6.71 -6.21
C GLY A 11 14.56 7.36 -4.83
N ALA A 12 13.98 8.56 -4.66
CA ALA A 12 13.75 9.13 -3.32
C ALA A 12 12.88 8.19 -2.50
N ASP A 13 12.01 7.49 -3.17
CA ASP A 13 11.29 6.31 -2.75
C ASP A 13 12.18 5.06 -3.00
N ASP A 14 12.81 4.43 -1.95
CA ASP A 14 12.82 5.00 -0.59
C ASP A 14 14.26 5.29 -0.09
N LYS A 15 15.15 5.80 -0.96
CA LYS A 15 16.48 6.23 -0.50
C LYS A 15 16.42 7.40 0.48
N ALA A 16 15.32 8.16 0.52
CA ALA A 16 15.14 9.23 1.49
C ALA A 16 14.98 8.65 2.92
N GLY A 17 14.16 7.63 3.09
CA GLY A 17 14.03 6.91 4.36
C GLY A 17 15.33 6.24 4.78
N VAL A 18 16.03 5.56 3.85
CA VAL A 18 17.36 4.98 4.11
C VAL A 18 18.34 6.05 4.61
N ALA A 19 18.39 7.23 3.97
CA ALA A 19 19.26 8.33 4.40
C ALA A 19 18.88 8.86 5.79
N GLY A 20 17.59 8.94 6.11
CA GLY A 20 17.07 9.31 7.43
C GLY A 20 17.54 8.34 8.53
N LEU A 21 17.38 7.04 8.30
CA LEU A 21 17.83 5.99 9.23
C LEU A 21 19.35 6.03 9.46
N LEU A 22 20.15 6.15 8.40
CA LEU A 22 21.60 6.26 8.52
C LEU A 22 22.03 7.53 9.23
N GLY A 23 21.28 8.64 9.02
CA GLY A 23 21.47 9.89 9.75
C GLY A 23 21.23 9.73 11.26
N ALA A 24 20.19 9.00 11.65
CA ALA A 24 19.90 8.67 13.04
C ALA A 24 21.03 7.85 13.69
N VAL A 25 21.52 6.80 13.01
CA VAL A 25 22.65 5.99 13.47
C VAL A 25 23.92 6.85 13.67
N LYS A 26 24.22 7.70 12.69
CA LYS A 26 25.35 8.62 12.79
C LYS A 26 25.24 9.53 14.00
N TYR A 27 24.05 10.11 14.21
CA TYR A 27 23.80 10.97 15.37
C TYR A 27 24.04 10.24 16.69
N LEU A 28 23.51 9.03 16.85
CA LEU A 28 23.71 8.24 18.07
C LEU A 28 25.17 7.91 18.33
N LYS A 29 25.94 7.61 17.27
CA LYS A 29 27.39 7.39 17.39
C LYS A 29 28.17 8.65 17.82
N GLU A 30 27.76 9.82 17.33
CA GLU A 30 28.38 11.11 17.68
C GLU A 30 27.93 11.63 19.04
N HIS A 31 26.87 11.08 19.64
CA HIS A 31 26.30 11.48 20.93
C HIS A 31 26.11 10.26 21.85
N PRO A 32 27.18 9.64 22.32
CA PRO A 32 27.11 8.41 23.12
C PRO A 32 26.38 8.59 24.47
N ASP A 33 26.25 9.82 24.94
CA ASP A 33 25.50 10.14 26.17
C ASP A 33 23.96 10.22 25.94
N PHE A 34 23.49 10.04 24.68
CA PHE A 34 22.07 10.01 24.38
C PHE A 34 21.48 8.65 24.77
N GLU A 35 20.66 8.64 25.81
CA GLU A 35 20.00 7.42 26.27
C GLU A 35 18.93 6.95 25.29
N HIS A 36 19.03 5.71 24.85
CA HIS A 36 18.05 5.03 23.99
C HIS A 36 17.99 3.53 24.26
N GLY A 37 16.87 2.91 23.92
CA GLY A 37 16.73 1.45 23.93
C GLY A 37 17.49 0.78 22.79
N ALA A 38 17.39 -0.53 22.69
CA ALA A 38 17.91 -1.27 21.54
C ALA A 38 17.18 -0.84 20.26
N LEU A 39 17.95 -0.54 19.22
CA LEU A 39 17.45 -0.15 17.90
C LEU A 39 17.87 -1.21 16.88
N TYR A 40 16.93 -1.69 16.14
CA TYR A 40 17.13 -2.63 15.03
C TYR A 40 16.77 -1.91 13.74
N LEU A 41 17.63 -2.01 12.74
CA LEU A 41 17.43 -1.39 11.42
C LEU A 41 17.38 -2.48 10.38
N ALA A 42 16.32 -2.49 9.59
CA ALA A 42 16.14 -3.40 8.47
C ALA A 42 16.15 -2.62 7.15
N PHE A 43 16.91 -3.10 6.19
CA PHE A 43 16.96 -2.61 4.82
C PHE A 43 16.71 -3.79 3.91
N GLY A 44 15.60 -3.78 3.19
CA GLY A 44 15.16 -4.88 2.32
C GLY A 44 15.12 -4.46 0.86
N PRO A 45 15.38 -5.39 -0.08
CA PRO A 45 15.05 -5.23 -1.48
C PRO A 45 13.58 -5.60 -1.73
N ASP A 46 13.09 -5.33 -2.95
CA ASP A 46 11.83 -5.85 -3.48
C ASP A 46 10.56 -5.32 -2.78
N GLU A 47 10.62 -4.14 -2.10
CA GLU A 47 9.45 -3.51 -1.52
C GLU A 47 8.42 -3.18 -2.61
N GLU A 48 8.83 -2.52 -3.70
CA GLU A 48 8.01 -2.05 -4.83
C GLU A 48 7.18 -3.15 -5.52
N ILE A 49 7.59 -4.39 -5.36
CA ILE A 49 6.85 -5.57 -5.87
C ILE A 49 6.17 -6.35 -4.73
N GLY A 50 6.15 -5.82 -3.51
CA GLY A 50 5.52 -6.40 -2.33
C GLY A 50 6.11 -7.75 -1.91
N GLN A 51 7.42 -7.98 -2.10
CA GLN A 51 8.08 -9.24 -1.77
C GLN A 51 9.09 -9.13 -0.64
N GLY A 52 9.59 -7.93 -0.33
CA GLY A 52 10.63 -7.72 0.67
C GLY A 52 10.24 -8.25 2.05
N ALA A 53 9.27 -7.62 2.67
CA ALA A 53 8.80 -7.98 4.01
C ALA A 53 8.15 -9.36 4.10
N LYS A 54 7.61 -9.91 3.02
CA LYS A 54 7.08 -11.29 3.01
C LYS A 54 8.16 -12.33 3.34
N ARG A 55 9.38 -12.10 2.85
CA ARG A 55 10.52 -13.01 3.01
C ARG A 55 11.40 -12.67 4.20
N PHE A 56 11.09 -11.58 4.89
CA PHE A 56 11.84 -11.16 6.08
C PHE A 56 11.65 -12.18 7.20
N ASP A 57 12.77 -12.55 7.83
CA ASP A 57 12.76 -13.44 9.00
C ASP A 57 12.60 -12.59 10.26
N GLU A 58 11.39 -12.53 10.78
CA GLU A 58 11.06 -11.79 11.99
C GLU A 58 11.73 -12.35 13.25
N THR A 59 12.20 -13.59 13.23
CA THR A 59 12.91 -14.20 14.37
C THR A 59 14.25 -13.56 14.64
N GLU A 60 14.88 -13.01 13.59
CA GLU A 60 16.13 -12.25 13.68
C GLU A 60 15.90 -10.76 14.05
N PHE A 61 14.64 -10.36 14.24
CA PHE A 61 14.24 -8.98 14.48
C PHE A 61 13.39 -8.86 15.77
N PRO A 62 14.00 -9.06 16.95
CA PRO A 62 13.30 -9.16 18.22
C PRO A 62 12.87 -7.77 18.72
N VAL A 63 11.90 -7.16 18.06
CA VAL A 63 11.35 -5.84 18.41
C VAL A 63 9.89 -5.94 18.84
N GLU A 64 9.47 -5.01 19.68
CA GLU A 64 8.08 -4.91 20.15
C GLU A 64 7.19 -4.23 19.10
N PHE A 65 7.73 -3.26 18.37
CA PHE A 65 7.10 -2.55 17.27
C PHE A 65 8.15 -1.96 16.35
N ALA A 66 7.74 -1.50 15.17
CA ALA A 66 8.64 -0.83 14.23
C ALA A 66 7.96 0.39 13.58
N TYR A 67 8.70 1.12 12.76
CA TYR A 67 8.20 2.14 11.85
C TYR A 67 8.81 1.89 10.47
N THR A 68 8.01 2.02 9.41
CA THR A 68 8.53 2.26 8.06
C THR A 68 8.68 3.75 7.85
N LEU A 69 9.66 4.16 7.03
CA LEU A 69 9.85 5.54 6.59
C LEU A 69 9.65 5.58 5.08
N ASP A 70 8.40 5.46 4.67
CA ASP A 70 8.03 5.24 3.28
C ASP A 70 6.80 6.10 2.95
N ASN A 71 6.91 6.98 1.92
CA ASN A 71 5.86 7.93 1.59
C ASN A 71 5.61 9.02 2.66
N GLY A 72 4.64 9.90 2.41
CA GLY A 72 4.13 10.91 3.33
C GLY A 72 4.80 12.28 3.25
N GLN A 73 4.01 13.30 3.57
CA GLN A 73 4.45 14.68 3.69
C GLN A 73 4.91 14.99 5.13
N PRO A 74 5.70 16.04 5.33
CA PRO A 74 6.19 16.40 6.66
C PRO A 74 5.08 16.50 7.71
N GLY A 75 5.22 15.73 8.78
CA GLY A 75 4.23 15.65 9.87
C GLY A 75 3.15 14.60 9.69
N GLU A 76 3.09 13.91 8.59
CA GLU A 76 2.13 12.83 8.36
C GLU A 76 2.55 11.54 9.05
N ILE A 77 1.56 10.85 9.61
CA ILE A 77 1.65 9.52 10.19
C ILE A 77 0.52 8.70 9.58
N GLU A 78 0.87 7.58 9.00
CA GLU A 78 -0.05 6.67 8.34
C GLU A 78 -0.10 5.34 9.10
N TYR A 79 -1.26 4.98 9.63
CA TYR A 79 -1.46 3.71 10.32
C TYR A 79 -2.78 3.02 9.97
N GLU A 80 -3.51 3.57 9.00
CA GLU A 80 -4.64 2.92 8.36
C GLU A 80 -4.32 2.75 6.89
N THR A 81 -4.34 1.51 6.41
CA THR A 81 -4.04 1.14 5.02
C THR A 81 -5.24 0.45 4.41
N PHE A 82 -5.27 0.25 3.11
CA PHE A 82 -6.26 -0.63 2.52
C PHE A 82 -6.10 -2.09 2.97
N ASN A 83 -7.21 -2.85 2.95
CA ASN A 83 -7.20 -4.26 2.64
C ASN A 83 -7.11 -4.40 1.12
N ALA A 84 -6.34 -5.35 0.63
CA ALA A 84 -5.97 -5.43 -0.77
C ALA A 84 -6.00 -6.86 -1.32
N ALA A 85 -6.63 -7.04 -2.47
CA ALA A 85 -6.61 -8.29 -3.21
C ALA A 85 -6.62 -8.05 -4.71
N TRP A 86 -6.04 -9.00 -5.44
CA TRP A 86 -6.31 -9.22 -6.86
C TRP A 86 -7.51 -10.13 -7.01
N ALA A 87 -8.34 -9.85 -8.02
CA ALA A 87 -9.33 -10.78 -8.56
C ALA A 87 -8.97 -11.05 -10.02
N GLN A 88 -8.74 -12.31 -10.35
CA GLN A 88 -8.45 -12.77 -11.71
C GLN A 88 -9.63 -13.60 -12.19
N ILE A 89 -10.14 -13.27 -13.37
CA ILE A 89 -11.28 -13.93 -13.98
C ILE A 89 -10.88 -14.43 -15.36
N GLU A 90 -11.09 -15.70 -15.58
CA GLU A 90 -10.93 -16.36 -16.88
C GLU A 90 -12.32 -16.72 -17.39
N VAL A 91 -12.57 -16.49 -18.67
CA VAL A 91 -13.83 -16.83 -19.32
C VAL A 91 -13.57 -17.72 -20.53
N GLU A 92 -14.19 -18.88 -20.55
CA GLU A 92 -14.14 -19.82 -21.69
C GLU A 92 -15.36 -19.65 -22.59
N GLY A 93 -15.13 -19.31 -23.84
CA GLY A 93 -16.13 -19.23 -24.88
C GLY A 93 -16.24 -20.50 -25.70
N THR A 94 -16.98 -20.41 -26.79
CA THR A 94 -17.05 -21.42 -27.85
C THR A 94 -17.15 -20.68 -29.18
N ALA A 95 -16.06 -20.63 -29.92
CA ALA A 95 -16.02 -20.00 -31.23
C ALA A 95 -16.56 -20.98 -32.30
N VAL A 96 -17.42 -20.49 -33.15
CA VAL A 96 -17.93 -21.17 -34.33
C VAL A 96 -18.11 -20.16 -35.46
N HIS A 97 -18.27 -20.63 -36.70
CA HIS A 97 -18.52 -19.72 -37.80
C HIS A 97 -19.77 -18.87 -37.53
N PRO A 98 -19.71 -17.54 -37.70
CA PRO A 98 -20.83 -16.66 -37.31
C PRO A 98 -22.18 -17.00 -37.96
N GLY A 99 -22.19 -17.53 -39.19
CA GLY A 99 -23.37 -17.96 -39.88
C GLY A 99 -24.04 -19.20 -39.26
N ASP A 100 -23.27 -19.99 -38.48
CA ASP A 100 -23.73 -21.24 -37.84
C ASP A 100 -23.83 -21.12 -36.33
N ALA A 101 -23.77 -19.88 -35.81
CA ALA A 101 -23.59 -19.60 -34.38
C ALA A 101 -24.85 -19.86 -33.52
N TYR A 102 -26.03 -19.97 -34.14
CA TYR A 102 -27.27 -20.07 -33.41
C TYR A 102 -27.32 -21.32 -32.49
N GLY A 103 -27.43 -21.08 -31.20
CA GLY A 103 -27.47 -22.11 -30.15
C GLY A 103 -26.13 -22.82 -29.88
N LEU A 104 -25.05 -22.45 -30.58
CA LEU A 104 -23.73 -23.09 -30.47
C LEU A 104 -22.65 -22.17 -29.92
N MET A 105 -22.62 -20.89 -30.36
CA MET A 105 -21.58 -19.94 -29.94
C MET A 105 -21.79 -19.48 -28.51
N VAL A 106 -20.74 -19.50 -27.75
CA VAL A 106 -20.63 -18.78 -26.47
C VAL A 106 -19.51 -17.74 -26.61
N ASN A 107 -19.88 -16.48 -26.58
CA ASN A 107 -18.91 -15.38 -26.75
C ASN A 107 -18.35 -14.92 -25.43
N ALA A 108 -17.07 -15.26 -25.16
CA ALA A 108 -16.38 -14.91 -23.93
C ALA A 108 -16.25 -13.40 -23.74
N ALA A 109 -16.05 -12.62 -24.81
CA ALA A 109 -15.96 -11.17 -24.73
C ALA A 109 -17.28 -10.53 -24.22
N LEU A 110 -18.45 -11.07 -24.61
CA LEU A 110 -19.74 -10.58 -24.11
C LEU A 110 -19.96 -10.93 -22.64
N ILE A 111 -19.53 -12.12 -22.21
CA ILE A 111 -19.58 -12.50 -20.79
C ILE A 111 -18.65 -11.60 -19.96
N ALA A 112 -17.43 -11.35 -20.42
CA ALA A 112 -16.49 -10.46 -19.75
C ALA A 112 -17.03 -9.03 -19.65
N ASN A 113 -17.64 -8.52 -20.74
CA ASN A 113 -18.30 -7.20 -20.72
C ASN A 113 -19.48 -7.15 -19.74
N GLU A 114 -20.26 -8.22 -19.62
CA GLU A 114 -21.36 -8.31 -18.64
C GLU A 114 -20.81 -8.19 -17.21
N ILE A 115 -19.69 -8.87 -16.90
CA ILE A 115 -19.04 -8.79 -15.58
C ILE A 115 -18.63 -7.35 -15.29
N VAL A 116 -17.92 -6.68 -16.20
CA VAL A 116 -17.49 -5.29 -16.01
C VAL A 116 -18.68 -4.34 -15.88
N SER A 117 -19.72 -4.52 -16.69
CA SER A 117 -20.93 -3.68 -16.66
C SER A 117 -21.76 -3.83 -15.38
N ALA A 118 -21.62 -4.96 -14.68
CA ALA A 118 -22.30 -5.22 -13.41
C ALA A 118 -21.55 -4.60 -12.20
N LEU A 119 -20.29 -4.16 -12.37
CA LEU A 119 -19.53 -3.54 -11.27
C LEU A 119 -20.17 -2.23 -10.82
N PRO A 120 -20.08 -1.91 -9.50
CA PRO A 120 -20.51 -0.62 -8.98
C PRO A 120 -19.80 0.55 -9.66
N GLN A 121 -20.51 1.37 -10.42
CA GLN A 121 -19.93 2.43 -11.24
C GLN A 121 -19.42 3.65 -10.42
N ASP A 122 -19.74 3.70 -9.14
CA ASP A 122 -19.30 4.76 -8.23
C ASP A 122 -18.16 4.31 -7.31
N GLU A 123 -17.92 2.99 -7.23
CA GLU A 123 -16.80 2.41 -6.46
C GLU A 123 -15.59 2.15 -7.36
N VAL A 124 -15.09 3.21 -8.00
CA VAL A 124 -13.92 3.20 -8.89
C VAL A 124 -12.89 4.21 -8.38
N PRO A 125 -11.59 4.04 -8.67
CA PRO A 125 -10.54 4.95 -8.17
C PRO A 125 -10.79 6.42 -8.49
N GLU A 126 -11.32 6.71 -9.68
CA GLU A 126 -11.59 8.06 -10.18
C GLU A 126 -12.70 8.78 -9.40
N LYS A 127 -13.50 8.05 -8.65
CA LYS A 127 -14.62 8.58 -7.86
C LYS A 127 -14.47 8.37 -6.36
N SER A 128 -13.43 7.64 -5.93
CA SER A 128 -13.21 7.31 -4.52
C SER A 128 -12.11 8.15 -3.89
N LYS A 129 -12.29 8.55 -2.65
CA LYS A 129 -11.37 9.36 -1.85
C LYS A 129 -11.37 8.92 -0.39
N ASP A 130 -10.48 9.48 0.38
CA ASP A 130 -10.36 9.25 1.83
C ASP A 130 -10.39 7.76 2.17
N HIS A 131 -11.37 7.28 2.92
CA HIS A 131 -11.55 5.88 3.30
C HIS A 131 -12.45 5.07 2.35
N GLU A 132 -12.85 5.66 1.23
CA GLU A 132 -13.71 4.95 0.26
C GLU A 132 -12.91 3.90 -0.51
N GLY A 133 -13.45 2.68 -0.58
CA GLY A 133 -12.88 1.58 -1.33
C GLY A 133 -13.29 1.59 -2.79
N PHE A 134 -12.70 0.68 -3.59
CA PHE A 134 -12.99 0.57 -5.02
C PHE A 134 -12.71 -0.83 -5.58
N ILE A 135 -13.23 -1.07 -6.78
CA ILE A 135 -12.82 -2.15 -7.68
C ILE A 135 -12.30 -1.50 -8.96
N LEU A 136 -11.02 -1.71 -9.28
CA LEU A 136 -10.41 -1.26 -10.53
C LEU A 136 -10.29 -2.43 -11.50
N VAL A 137 -10.82 -2.30 -12.70
CA VAL A 137 -10.47 -3.20 -13.81
C VAL A 137 -9.10 -2.77 -14.34
N ASN A 138 -8.08 -3.56 -14.00
CA ASN A 138 -6.68 -3.26 -14.33
C ASN A 138 -6.28 -3.76 -15.71
N GLU A 139 -6.84 -4.90 -16.12
CA GLU A 139 -6.58 -5.53 -17.42
C GLU A 139 -7.86 -6.15 -17.94
N PHE A 140 -8.09 -6.04 -19.25
CA PHE A 140 -9.21 -6.62 -19.96
C PHE A 140 -8.74 -7.03 -21.34
N ASP A 141 -8.59 -8.33 -21.55
CA ASP A 141 -8.31 -8.95 -22.85
C ASP A 141 -9.42 -9.92 -23.21
N ALA A 142 -9.98 -9.83 -24.42
CA ALA A 142 -11.13 -10.64 -24.78
C ALA A 142 -11.24 -10.92 -26.27
N THR A 143 -11.52 -12.18 -26.58
CA THR A 143 -11.88 -12.71 -27.87
C THR A 143 -13.21 -13.47 -27.79
N VAL A 144 -13.64 -14.13 -28.87
CA VAL A 144 -14.88 -14.94 -28.84
C VAL A 144 -14.71 -16.20 -27.98
N ASP A 145 -13.55 -16.81 -28.00
CA ASP A 145 -13.26 -18.10 -27.36
C ASP A 145 -12.62 -17.99 -26.00
N HIS A 146 -12.04 -16.83 -25.67
CA HIS A 146 -11.41 -16.61 -24.37
C HIS A 146 -11.48 -15.15 -23.95
N ALA A 147 -11.63 -14.90 -22.65
CA ALA A 147 -11.39 -13.59 -22.07
C ALA A 147 -10.69 -13.68 -20.70
N TYR A 148 -9.87 -12.67 -20.41
CA TYR A 148 -9.17 -12.50 -19.15
C TYR A 148 -9.42 -11.11 -18.59
N LEU A 149 -9.70 -11.06 -17.29
CA LEU A 149 -9.85 -9.83 -16.53
C LEU A 149 -8.96 -9.90 -15.30
N SER A 150 -8.22 -8.84 -15.05
CA SER A 150 -7.52 -8.63 -13.78
C SER A 150 -8.11 -7.40 -13.09
N MET A 151 -8.49 -7.54 -11.84
CA MET A 151 -9.09 -6.47 -11.04
C MET A 151 -8.33 -6.27 -9.74
N ILE A 152 -8.27 -5.03 -9.28
CA ILE A 152 -7.74 -4.65 -7.96
C ILE A 152 -8.92 -4.32 -7.05
N ILE A 153 -9.02 -4.98 -5.91
CA ILE A 153 -10.02 -4.71 -4.87
C ILE A 153 -9.33 -4.03 -3.70
N ARG A 154 -9.85 -2.88 -3.28
CA ARG A 154 -9.36 -2.10 -2.15
C ARG A 154 -10.52 -1.63 -1.28
N ASP A 155 -10.36 -1.75 0.03
CA ASP A 155 -11.24 -1.11 1.01
C ASP A 155 -10.53 -1.00 2.37
N PHE A 156 -10.74 0.10 3.09
CA PHE A 156 -10.25 0.24 4.47
C PHE A 156 -11.05 -0.63 5.43
N ASP A 157 -12.36 -0.74 5.18
CA ASP A 157 -13.26 -1.54 5.98
C ASP A 157 -13.18 -3.01 5.57
N THR A 158 -12.91 -3.87 6.53
CA THR A 158 -12.75 -5.32 6.30
C THR A 158 -14.05 -5.99 5.84
N GLU A 159 -15.20 -5.57 6.35
CA GLU A 159 -16.49 -6.14 5.96
C GLU A 159 -16.85 -5.74 4.52
N LYS A 160 -16.66 -4.46 4.16
CA LYS A 160 -16.85 -3.98 2.80
C LYS A 160 -15.88 -4.62 1.80
N PHE A 161 -14.63 -4.83 2.21
CA PHE A 161 -13.64 -5.53 1.41
C PHE A 161 -14.09 -6.96 1.06
N PHE A 162 -14.58 -7.70 2.04
CA PHE A 162 -15.13 -9.04 1.78
C PHE A 162 -16.46 -9.00 1.02
N ALA A 163 -17.31 -8.01 1.27
CA ALA A 163 -18.55 -7.82 0.51
C ALA A 163 -18.29 -7.63 -0.99
N LYS A 164 -17.23 -6.87 -1.36
CA LYS A 164 -16.83 -6.74 -2.77
C LYS A 164 -16.39 -8.07 -3.38
N GLN A 165 -15.67 -8.90 -2.63
CA GLN A 165 -15.29 -10.23 -3.11
C GLN A 165 -16.50 -11.16 -3.24
N GLU A 166 -17.43 -11.13 -2.29
CA GLU A 166 -18.65 -11.93 -2.34
C GLU A 166 -19.57 -11.52 -3.49
N PHE A 167 -19.69 -10.22 -3.75
CA PHE A 167 -20.38 -9.71 -4.93
C PHE A 167 -19.84 -10.34 -6.23
N LEU A 168 -18.51 -10.39 -6.41
CA LEU A 168 -17.92 -11.03 -7.60
C LEU A 168 -18.18 -12.53 -7.66
N LYS A 169 -18.13 -13.24 -6.52
CA LYS A 169 -18.47 -14.67 -6.47
C LYS A 169 -19.92 -14.93 -6.86
N GLU A 170 -20.84 -14.14 -6.31
CA GLU A 170 -22.27 -14.25 -6.66
C GLU A 170 -22.53 -13.96 -8.14
N LEU A 171 -21.87 -12.92 -8.68
CA LEU A 171 -21.99 -12.56 -10.10
C LEU A 171 -21.51 -13.71 -10.99
N VAL A 172 -20.31 -14.26 -10.72
CA VAL A 172 -19.77 -15.39 -11.46
C VAL A 172 -20.66 -16.64 -11.32
N SER A 173 -21.18 -16.90 -10.14
CA SER A 173 -22.12 -18.01 -9.91
C SER A 173 -23.40 -17.86 -10.75
N LYS A 174 -24.00 -16.68 -10.80
CA LYS A 174 -25.18 -16.37 -11.61
C LYS A 174 -24.93 -16.55 -13.10
N ILE A 175 -23.74 -16.15 -13.58
CA ILE A 175 -23.33 -16.33 -14.98
C ILE A 175 -23.19 -17.83 -15.29
N ASN A 176 -22.44 -18.56 -14.46
CA ASN A 176 -22.19 -19.99 -14.67
C ASN A 176 -23.46 -20.83 -14.62
N ALA A 177 -24.47 -20.45 -13.82
CA ALA A 177 -25.75 -21.14 -13.74
C ALA A 177 -26.57 -21.16 -15.05
N ARG A 178 -26.14 -20.39 -16.06
CA ARG A 178 -26.80 -20.36 -17.40
C ARG A 178 -26.25 -21.42 -18.36
N TYR A 179 -25.20 -22.13 -17.98
CA TYR A 179 -24.49 -23.07 -18.83
C TYR A 179 -24.41 -24.45 -18.16
N ASP A 180 -24.38 -25.49 -18.96
CA ASP A 180 -24.24 -26.89 -18.48
C ASP A 180 -22.91 -27.11 -17.78
N ASN A 181 -21.85 -26.39 -18.23
CA ASN A 181 -20.52 -26.40 -17.61
C ASN A 181 -20.13 -24.96 -17.25
N PRO A 182 -19.46 -24.73 -16.12
CA PRO A 182 -18.98 -23.42 -15.77
C PRO A 182 -18.09 -22.81 -16.87
N ARG A 183 -18.36 -21.58 -17.23
CA ARG A 183 -17.61 -20.81 -18.25
C ARG A 183 -16.67 -19.78 -17.65
N VAL A 184 -16.89 -19.42 -16.40
CA VAL A 184 -16.14 -18.37 -15.72
C VAL A 184 -15.46 -18.94 -14.49
N THR A 185 -14.16 -18.74 -14.41
CA THR A 185 -13.33 -19.05 -13.23
C THR A 185 -12.92 -17.75 -12.56
N LEU A 186 -13.03 -17.69 -11.23
CA LEU A 186 -12.64 -16.54 -10.42
C LEU A 186 -11.64 -16.98 -9.36
N LYS A 187 -10.50 -16.27 -9.29
CA LYS A 187 -9.46 -16.48 -8.28
C LYS A 187 -9.15 -15.18 -7.56
N PHE A 188 -9.10 -15.23 -6.24
CA PHE A 188 -8.57 -14.12 -5.42
C PHE A 188 -7.15 -14.43 -4.96
N THR A 189 -6.34 -13.37 -4.94
CA THR A 189 -5.01 -13.39 -4.33
C THR A 189 -4.92 -12.20 -3.38
N GLU A 190 -4.92 -12.47 -2.08
CA GLU A 190 -4.75 -11.44 -1.08
C GLU A 190 -3.34 -10.86 -1.16
N GLN A 191 -3.23 -9.54 -1.07
CA GLN A 191 -1.95 -8.83 -1.08
C GLN A 191 -1.52 -8.46 0.33
N TYR A 192 -2.36 -7.69 1.03
CA TYR A 192 -2.13 -7.26 2.41
C TYR A 192 -3.46 -6.88 3.09
N ARG A 193 -3.41 -6.68 4.41
CA ARG A 193 -4.54 -6.25 5.25
C ARG A 193 -4.29 -4.87 5.85
N ASN A 194 -5.38 -4.17 6.15
CA ASN A 194 -5.34 -2.93 6.91
C ASN A 194 -4.71 -3.17 8.30
N ILE A 195 -3.74 -2.34 8.64
CA ILE A 195 -3.04 -2.42 9.93
C ILE A 195 -3.75 -1.65 11.04
N GLY A 196 -4.73 -0.83 10.71
CA GLY A 196 -5.38 0.12 11.61
C GLY A 196 -5.88 -0.50 12.91
N ASP A 197 -6.52 -1.66 12.85
CA ASP A 197 -7.06 -2.32 14.04
C ASP A 197 -5.96 -2.79 15.00
N THR A 198 -4.81 -3.22 14.49
CA THR A 198 -3.67 -3.61 15.30
C THR A 198 -3.01 -2.40 15.95
N ILE A 199 -2.83 -1.32 15.18
CA ILE A 199 -2.22 -0.08 15.69
C ILE A 199 -3.13 0.60 16.71
N LYS A 200 -4.44 0.63 16.51
CA LYS A 200 -5.42 1.19 17.47
C LYS A 200 -5.41 0.47 18.83
N LYS A 201 -5.03 -0.81 18.86
CA LYS A 201 -4.84 -1.57 20.13
C LYS A 201 -3.53 -1.22 20.82
N ASN A 202 -2.58 -0.60 20.12
CA ASN A 202 -1.26 -0.21 20.61
C ASN A 202 -1.00 1.30 20.40
N PRO A 203 -1.84 2.18 20.97
CA PRO A 203 -1.84 3.61 20.64
C PRO A 203 -0.54 4.32 21.06
N TYR A 204 0.23 3.75 21.99
CA TYR A 204 1.50 4.33 22.45
C TYR A 204 2.51 4.45 21.31
N ILE A 205 2.47 3.56 20.30
CA ILE A 205 3.37 3.58 19.14
C ILE A 205 3.15 4.88 18.34
N VAL A 206 1.90 5.18 18.02
CA VAL A 206 1.53 6.41 17.30
C VAL A 206 1.78 7.64 18.16
N ASN A 207 1.50 7.58 19.46
CA ASN A 207 1.73 8.69 20.39
C ASN A 207 3.23 9.06 20.48
N LEU A 208 4.13 8.08 20.45
CA LEU A 208 5.58 8.33 20.39
C LEU A 208 5.97 9.14 19.14
N ALA A 209 5.43 8.79 17.97
CA ALA A 209 5.67 9.51 16.73
C ALA A 209 5.06 10.94 16.80
N ILE A 210 3.82 11.08 17.28
CA ILE A 210 3.14 12.37 17.49
C ILE A 210 3.98 13.29 18.39
N ASP A 211 4.44 12.80 19.52
CA ASP A 211 5.22 13.58 20.48
C ASP A 211 6.58 13.99 19.91
N SER A 212 7.20 13.11 19.12
CA SER A 212 8.46 13.39 18.42
C SER A 212 8.26 14.50 17.38
N TYR A 213 7.20 14.41 16.54
CA TYR A 213 6.91 15.42 15.54
C TYR A 213 6.60 16.78 16.17
N LYS A 214 5.80 16.82 17.25
CA LYS A 214 5.52 18.07 17.99
C LYS A 214 6.79 18.70 18.55
N LYS A 215 7.70 17.89 19.10
CA LYS A 215 8.99 18.39 19.60
C LYS A 215 9.88 18.96 18.51
N LEU A 216 9.77 18.45 17.28
CA LEU A 216 10.46 18.95 16.10
C LEU A 216 9.76 20.15 15.45
N GLY A 217 8.59 20.56 15.95
CA GLY A 217 7.81 21.70 15.43
C GLY A 217 6.97 21.37 14.20
N PHE A 218 6.75 20.09 13.89
CA PHE A 218 5.84 19.69 12.82
C PHE A 218 4.38 19.81 13.28
N GLU A 219 3.51 20.24 12.38
CA GLU A 219 2.08 20.05 12.49
C GLU A 219 1.76 18.58 12.22
N VAL A 220 1.21 17.87 13.21
CA VAL A 220 0.93 16.44 13.07
C VAL A 220 -0.36 16.23 12.32
N LYS A 221 -0.31 15.34 11.31
CA LYS A 221 -1.46 14.90 10.52
C LYS A 221 -1.51 13.39 10.51
N ILE A 222 -2.65 12.83 10.91
CA ILE A 222 -2.92 11.41 10.74
C ILE A 222 -3.74 11.26 9.48
N VAL A 223 -3.20 10.55 8.51
CA VAL A 223 -3.82 10.38 7.19
C VAL A 223 -3.98 8.89 6.86
N PRO A 224 -5.07 8.51 6.17
CA PRO A 224 -5.20 7.15 5.66
C PRO A 224 -4.27 6.96 4.46
N PHE A 225 -3.54 5.87 4.44
CA PHE A 225 -2.72 5.51 3.30
C PHE A 225 -3.50 4.62 2.33
N ARG A 226 -3.75 5.13 1.14
CA ARG A 226 -4.55 4.45 0.09
C ARG A 226 -3.71 3.42 -0.68
N GLY A 227 -2.81 2.75 -0.01
CA GLY A 227 -1.91 1.72 -0.48
C GLY A 227 -1.54 0.79 0.66
N GLY A 228 -0.37 0.21 0.59
CA GLY A 228 0.27 -0.59 1.63
C GLY A 228 1.78 -0.44 1.53
N THR A 229 2.45 -0.56 2.66
CA THR A 229 3.90 -0.56 2.80
C THR A 229 4.38 -1.91 3.34
N ASP A 230 5.66 -2.10 3.47
CA ASP A 230 6.23 -3.23 4.20
C ASP A 230 5.70 -3.33 5.65
N GLY A 231 5.24 -2.20 6.23
CA GLY A 231 4.58 -2.17 7.53
C GLY A 231 3.33 -3.04 7.63
N ASN A 232 2.62 -3.28 6.52
CA ASN A 232 1.48 -4.19 6.49
C ASN A 232 1.92 -5.63 6.77
N PHE A 233 3.00 -6.07 6.15
CA PHE A 233 3.52 -7.43 6.32
C PHE A 233 4.13 -7.63 7.71
N PHE A 234 4.90 -6.67 8.22
CA PHE A 234 5.43 -6.71 9.58
C PHE A 234 4.33 -6.76 10.62
N THR A 235 3.28 -5.95 10.45
CA THR A 235 2.12 -5.96 11.37
C THR A 235 1.41 -7.31 11.34
N GLN A 236 1.26 -7.95 10.17
CA GLN A 236 0.67 -9.30 10.07
C GLN A 236 1.54 -10.38 10.72
N LYS A 237 2.85 -10.19 10.74
CA LYS A 237 3.81 -11.06 11.43
C LYS A 237 3.91 -10.79 12.94
N GLY A 238 3.11 -9.86 13.46
CA GLY A 238 3.02 -9.55 14.89
C GLY A 238 3.88 -8.39 15.34
N ILE A 239 4.50 -7.64 14.44
CA ILE A 239 5.28 -6.44 14.73
C ILE A 239 4.47 -5.21 14.27
N PRO A 240 3.70 -4.54 15.15
CA PRO A 240 2.91 -3.36 14.77
C PRO A 240 3.79 -2.27 14.17
N THR A 241 3.52 -1.90 12.91
CA THR A 241 4.42 -1.03 12.15
C THR A 241 3.65 0.05 11.39
N PRO A 242 3.40 1.23 12.01
CA PRO A 242 2.88 2.39 11.28
C PRO A 242 3.95 3.01 10.40
N ASN A 243 3.52 3.81 9.42
CA ASN A 243 4.39 4.52 8.50
C ASN A 243 4.61 5.97 8.92
N LEU A 244 5.83 6.45 8.74
CA LEU A 244 6.29 7.82 8.94
C LEU A 244 6.75 8.41 7.61
N PHE A 245 6.68 9.74 7.48
CA PHE A 245 7.08 10.40 6.24
C PHE A 245 8.58 10.26 5.95
N ASN A 246 8.93 10.15 4.66
CA ASN A 246 10.30 10.15 4.17
C ASN A 246 10.73 11.49 3.53
N GLY A 247 9.77 12.36 3.20
CA GLY A 247 9.99 13.70 2.66
C GLY A 247 10.26 13.75 1.15
N GLY A 248 10.13 12.64 0.44
CA GLY A 248 10.15 12.59 -1.02
C GLY A 248 8.84 13.09 -1.64
N ASN A 249 8.86 13.35 -2.92
CA ASN A 249 7.70 13.82 -3.68
C ASN A 249 7.74 13.31 -5.11
N ASN A 250 6.56 13.20 -5.73
CA ASN A 250 6.38 12.75 -7.12
C ASN A 250 6.96 11.36 -7.36
N PHE A 251 6.77 10.45 -6.41
CA PHE A 251 7.22 9.07 -6.48
C PHE A 251 6.78 8.40 -7.78
N HIS A 252 7.56 7.44 -8.25
CA HIS A 252 7.35 6.69 -9.49
C HIS A 252 7.30 7.55 -10.75
N GLY A 253 7.71 8.83 -10.66
CA GLY A 253 7.70 9.78 -11.76
C GLY A 253 9.08 10.34 -12.11
N GLN A 254 9.27 10.76 -13.36
CA GLN A 254 10.52 11.38 -13.84
C GLN A 254 10.84 12.72 -13.14
N TYR A 255 9.85 13.34 -12.48
CA TYR A 255 9.99 14.59 -11.73
C TYR A 255 10.05 14.34 -10.21
N GLU A 256 10.44 13.16 -9.83
CA GLU A 256 10.67 12.81 -8.42
C GLU A 256 11.76 13.70 -7.82
N TYR A 257 11.52 14.16 -6.60
CA TYR A 257 12.47 15.00 -5.90
C TYR A 257 12.39 14.84 -4.38
N VAL A 258 13.48 15.20 -3.69
CA VAL A 258 13.52 15.36 -2.25
C VAL A 258 14.20 16.69 -1.90
N THR A 259 13.74 17.34 -0.84
CA THR A 259 14.38 18.57 -0.38
C THR A 259 15.48 18.26 0.64
N THR A 260 16.62 18.90 0.51
CA THR A 260 17.75 18.75 1.47
C THR A 260 17.33 19.14 2.88
N CYS A 261 16.44 20.12 3.01
CA CYS A 261 15.91 20.55 4.30
C CYS A 261 15.19 19.37 5.01
N LEU A 262 14.34 18.64 4.31
CA LEU A 262 13.59 17.51 4.87
C LEU A 262 14.49 16.32 5.23
N LEU A 263 15.52 16.03 4.43
CA LEU A 263 16.51 15.01 4.78
C LEU A 263 17.25 15.32 6.09
N TYR A 264 17.47 16.61 6.40
CA TYR A 264 18.08 17.03 7.65
C TYR A 264 17.10 17.14 8.83
N THR A 265 15.80 17.28 8.55
CA THR A 265 14.73 17.43 9.56
C THR A 265 13.81 16.21 9.67
N SER A 266 14.05 15.18 8.86
CA SER A 266 13.42 13.87 9.05
C SER A 266 13.62 13.44 10.51
N PRO A 267 12.63 12.84 11.20
CA PRO A 267 12.65 12.64 12.63
C PRO A 267 13.90 11.87 13.07
N SER A 268 14.89 12.65 13.47
CA SER A 268 16.19 12.18 13.92
C SER A 268 16.37 12.60 15.38
N PRO A 269 16.98 11.79 16.22
CA PRO A 269 17.35 12.16 17.58
C PRO A 269 18.13 13.48 17.66
N ARG A 270 18.73 13.92 16.56
CA ARG A 270 19.49 15.18 16.44
C ARG A 270 18.67 16.41 16.79
N ASP A 271 17.39 16.41 16.46
CA ASP A 271 16.54 17.59 16.61
C ASP A 271 15.90 17.69 18.00
N MET A 272 15.95 16.62 18.79
CA MET A 272 15.45 16.57 20.17
C MET A 272 16.22 17.51 21.15
N ARG A 273 17.46 17.90 20.83
CA ARG A 273 18.25 18.83 21.67
C ARG A 273 17.95 20.31 21.45
N ARG A 274 17.52 20.72 20.26
CA ARG A 274 17.22 22.15 19.98
C ARG A 274 16.04 22.68 20.78
N SER A 275 15.12 21.84 21.20
CA SER A 275 13.96 22.25 22.02
C SER A 275 14.26 22.45 23.52
N ARG A 276 15.50 22.21 23.98
CA ARG A 276 15.92 22.34 25.38
C ARG A 276 16.77 23.58 25.69
N MET A 277 17.00 24.47 24.74
CA MET A 277 17.60 25.75 25.09
C MET A 277 16.51 26.68 25.66
N PRO A 278 16.60 27.09 26.95
CA PRO A 278 15.76 28.17 27.42
C PRO A 278 16.18 29.44 26.63
N SER A 279 15.20 30.19 26.17
CA SER A 279 15.42 31.55 25.74
C SER A 279 15.93 32.33 26.92
N SER A 280 17.24 32.47 27.03
CA SER A 280 17.82 33.38 27.98
C SER A 280 17.87 34.76 27.36
N ALA A 281 17.08 35.63 27.95
CA ALA A 281 17.16 37.10 28.03
C ALA A 281 17.45 37.87 26.73
#